data_9aceea4e9efbabf0d805d28e39ffaac7
#
_entry.id   9aceea4e9efbabf0d805d28e39ffaac7
#
_cell.length_a   1.000
_cell.length_b   1.000
_cell.length_c   1.000
_cell.angle_alpha   90.00
_cell.angle_beta   90.00
_cell.angle_gamma   90.00
#
_symmetry.space_group_name_H-M   'P 1'
#
loop_
_entity.id
_entity.type
_entity.pdbx_description
1 polymer ?
#
loop_
_entity_poly.entity_id
_entity_poly.type
_entity_poly.pdbx_seq_one_letter_code
_entity_poly.pdbx_strand_id
1 'polypeptide(L)'
;MRILGDTPPHENEEEEIRVDRAKFAARWYPGTPEELRRDLQRYLAEAKEYPSKLRGAILPHAGLSYSGYGMAEAFANIDPDGYRQAIILAPSHYTALAPDLLHVENFDLHETPLGPIPGNPEFWGPAPSRGAARPITPANGSVEMEHALELFFPFLRHTFGEAVRLSLALVPPLSSMD
;
A
#
# COMPACT_ATOMS: atom_id res chain seq x y z
N MET A 1 56.88 -18.90 -2.41
CA MET A 1 55.78 -19.72 -1.91
C MET A 1 54.79 -18.80 -1.27
N ARG A 2 53.74 -18.39 -2.02
CA ARG A 2 52.71 -17.47 -1.57
C ARG A 2 51.57 -18.30 -1.03
N ILE A 3 51.27 -18.14 0.24
CA ILE A 3 50.14 -18.78 0.92
C ILE A 3 48.92 -17.98 0.53
N LEU A 4 47.98 -18.59 -0.18
CA LEU A 4 46.66 -18.06 -0.45
C LEU A 4 45.90 -18.01 0.87
N GLY A 5 45.52 -16.80 1.30
CA GLY A 5 44.70 -16.60 2.48
C GLY A 5 43.27 -17.08 2.16
N ASP A 6 42.75 -17.92 3.05
CA ASP A 6 41.35 -18.30 3.10
C ASP A 6 40.48 -17.03 3.24
N THR A 7 39.64 -16.76 2.23
CA THR A 7 38.55 -15.82 2.37
C THR A 7 37.51 -16.49 3.29
N PRO A 8 37.08 -15.87 4.40
CA PRO A 8 36.04 -16.45 5.22
C PRO A 8 34.74 -16.53 4.38
N PRO A 9 33.90 -17.55 4.64
CA PRO A 9 32.60 -17.66 3.97
C PRO A 9 31.82 -16.40 4.25
N HIS A 10 31.18 -15.85 3.19
CA HIS A 10 30.23 -14.76 3.32
C HIS A 10 29.16 -15.19 4.33
N GLU A 11 29.09 -14.49 5.46
CA GLU A 11 27.96 -14.59 6.37
C GLU A 11 26.71 -14.32 5.53
N ASN A 12 25.76 -15.23 5.51
CA ASN A 12 24.46 -15.01 4.96
C ASN A 12 23.85 -13.85 5.77
N GLU A 13 23.86 -12.66 5.21
CA GLU A 13 23.01 -11.56 5.70
C GLU A 13 21.59 -12.08 5.54
N GLU A 14 20.94 -12.48 6.62
CA GLU A 14 19.50 -12.72 6.65
C GLU A 14 18.86 -11.40 6.24
N GLU A 15 18.25 -11.36 5.07
CA GLU A 15 17.61 -10.17 4.53
C GLU A 15 16.46 -9.82 5.47
N GLU A 16 16.58 -8.72 6.21
CA GLU A 16 15.61 -8.29 7.21
C GLU A 16 14.30 -7.92 6.50
N ILE A 17 13.20 -8.62 6.85
CA ILE A 17 11.88 -8.37 6.29
C ILE A 17 11.39 -6.98 6.71
N ARG A 18 11.16 -6.12 5.74
CA ARG A 18 10.65 -4.76 5.94
C ARG A 18 9.14 -4.78 6.05
N VAL A 19 8.62 -4.33 7.17
CA VAL A 19 7.19 -4.40 7.49
C VAL A 19 6.62 -3.00 7.69
N ASP A 20 5.60 -2.67 6.90
CA ASP A 20 4.74 -1.51 7.12
C ASP A 20 3.71 -1.85 8.21
N ARG A 21 3.78 -1.15 9.33
CA ARG A 21 2.96 -1.42 10.50
C ARG A 21 1.58 -0.78 10.41
N ALA A 22 0.55 -1.46 10.95
CA ALA A 22 -0.83 -0.97 11.00
C ALA A 22 -0.98 0.16 12.06
N LYS A 23 -0.47 1.34 11.79
CA LYS A 23 -0.41 2.48 12.73
C LYS A 23 -1.75 3.14 13.00
N PHE A 24 -2.69 3.03 12.06
CA PHE A 24 -4.01 3.65 12.15
C PHE A 24 -5.10 2.70 12.63
N ALA A 25 -4.77 1.42 12.85
CA ALA A 25 -5.64 0.44 13.49
C ALA A 25 -6.05 0.91 14.91
N ALA A 26 -7.28 0.61 15.33
CA ALA A 26 -7.92 1.05 16.58
C ALA A 26 -8.13 2.57 16.70
N ARG A 27 -7.77 3.36 15.69
CA ARG A 27 -7.94 4.83 15.67
C ARG A 27 -8.80 5.30 14.50
N TRP A 28 -8.54 4.82 13.30
CA TRP A 28 -9.21 5.20 12.07
C TRP A 28 -10.10 4.07 11.51
N TYR A 29 -9.86 2.86 12.00
CA TYR A 29 -10.66 1.67 11.74
C TYR A 29 -10.51 0.68 12.91
N PRO A 30 -11.40 -0.31 13.07
CA PRO A 30 -11.33 -1.27 14.17
C PRO A 30 -10.00 -2.01 14.23
N GLY A 31 -9.44 -2.12 15.44
CA GLY A 31 -8.14 -2.77 15.69
C GLY A 31 -8.23 -4.27 15.88
N THR A 32 -9.43 -4.84 16.02
CA THR A 32 -9.62 -6.29 16.16
C THR A 32 -10.15 -6.90 14.88
N PRO A 33 -9.74 -8.15 14.54
CA PRO A 33 -10.22 -8.82 13.33
C PRO A 33 -11.75 -8.95 13.28
N GLU A 34 -12.39 -9.24 14.41
CA GLU A 34 -13.82 -9.48 14.53
C GLU A 34 -14.63 -8.21 14.23
N GLU A 35 -14.27 -7.11 14.87
CA GLU A 35 -14.92 -5.83 14.66
C GLU A 35 -14.71 -5.32 13.24
N LEU A 36 -13.47 -5.45 12.73
CA LEU A 36 -13.15 -5.00 11.38
C LEU A 36 -13.91 -5.80 10.33
N ARG A 37 -13.98 -7.15 10.43
CA ARG A 37 -14.78 -7.97 9.51
C ARG A 37 -16.25 -7.59 9.53
N ARG A 38 -16.82 -7.38 10.71
CA ARG A 38 -18.22 -6.98 10.87
C ARG A 38 -18.51 -5.65 10.17
N ASP A 39 -17.62 -4.66 10.34
CA ASP A 39 -17.79 -3.35 9.73
C ASP A 39 -17.64 -3.42 8.21
N LEU A 40 -16.62 -4.13 7.68
CA LEU A 40 -16.46 -4.33 6.25
C LEU A 40 -17.67 -5.05 5.62
N GLN A 41 -18.18 -6.11 6.25
CA GLN A 41 -19.37 -6.81 5.78
C GLN A 41 -20.59 -5.90 5.74
N ARG A 42 -20.77 -5.04 6.76
CA ARG A 42 -21.86 -4.06 6.78
C ARG A 42 -21.74 -3.06 5.62
N TYR A 43 -20.56 -2.51 5.38
CA TYR A 43 -20.35 -1.58 4.26
C TYR A 43 -20.59 -2.24 2.90
N LEU A 44 -20.06 -3.45 2.70
CA LEU A 44 -20.21 -4.19 1.44
C LEU A 44 -21.63 -4.64 1.18
N ALA A 45 -22.41 -4.96 2.22
CA ALA A 45 -23.80 -5.37 2.08
C ALA A 45 -24.73 -4.26 1.54
N GLU A 46 -24.34 -2.99 1.69
CA GLU A 46 -25.08 -1.83 1.19
C GLU A 46 -24.54 -1.31 -0.14
N ALA A 47 -23.42 -1.85 -0.62
CA ALA A 47 -22.81 -1.43 -1.88
C ALA A 47 -23.64 -1.85 -3.08
N LYS A 48 -23.73 -0.98 -4.09
CA LYS A 48 -24.42 -1.30 -5.34
C LYS A 48 -23.50 -2.08 -6.26
N GLU A 49 -24.07 -3.07 -6.92
CA GLU A 49 -23.37 -3.77 -7.99
C GLU A 49 -23.60 -3.10 -9.34
N TYR A 50 -22.54 -3.02 -10.13
CA TYR A 50 -22.56 -2.46 -11.48
C TYR A 50 -22.29 -3.54 -12.53
N PRO A 51 -22.82 -3.38 -13.76
CA PRO A 51 -22.66 -4.40 -14.82
C PRO A 51 -21.21 -4.65 -15.25
N SER A 52 -20.33 -3.64 -15.07
CA SER A 52 -18.92 -3.72 -15.44
C SER A 52 -18.03 -3.73 -14.20
N LYS A 53 -17.02 -4.58 -14.21
CA LYS A 53 -16.03 -4.62 -13.14
C LYS A 53 -15.02 -3.46 -13.27
N LEU A 54 -14.65 -2.88 -12.14
CA LEU A 54 -13.70 -1.77 -12.06
C LEU A 54 -12.26 -2.27 -12.23
N ARG A 55 -11.46 -1.45 -12.92
CA ARG A 55 -10.00 -1.62 -13.03
C ARG A 55 -9.22 -0.63 -12.18
N GLY A 56 -9.87 0.41 -11.71
CA GLY A 56 -9.32 1.44 -10.85
C GLY A 56 -10.43 2.37 -10.38
N ALA A 57 -10.17 3.09 -9.28
CA ALA A 57 -11.12 4.02 -8.68
C ALA A 57 -10.39 5.16 -7.98
N ILE A 58 -11.06 6.30 -7.84
CA ILE A 58 -10.66 7.38 -6.93
C ILE A 58 -11.60 7.28 -5.73
N LEU A 59 -11.04 7.09 -4.54
CA LEU A 59 -11.78 6.75 -3.35
C LEU A 59 -11.52 7.75 -2.21
N PRO A 60 -12.52 7.95 -1.33
CA PRO A 60 -12.31 8.71 -0.11
C PRO A 60 -11.37 7.95 0.84
N HIS A 61 -10.58 8.67 1.63
CA HIS A 61 -9.59 8.11 2.56
C HIS A 61 -9.68 8.70 3.98
N ALA A 62 -10.87 9.04 4.45
CA ALA A 62 -11.12 9.33 5.87
C ALA A 62 -11.24 8.03 6.68
N GLY A 63 -11.33 8.12 8.01
CA GLY A 63 -11.57 6.95 8.84
C GLY A 63 -12.79 6.15 8.36
N LEU A 64 -12.77 4.83 8.49
CA LEU A 64 -13.77 3.95 7.87
C LEU A 64 -15.21 4.24 8.30
N SER A 65 -15.43 4.80 9.49
CA SER A 65 -16.76 5.27 9.91
C SER A 65 -17.36 6.36 9.00
N TYR A 66 -16.52 7.08 8.26
CA TYR A 66 -16.93 8.14 7.32
C TYR A 66 -16.84 7.69 5.86
N SER A 67 -15.79 6.99 5.49
CA SER A 67 -15.49 6.63 4.10
C SER A 67 -15.82 5.19 3.72
N GLY A 68 -16.11 4.31 4.71
CA GLY A 68 -16.26 2.88 4.50
C GLY A 68 -17.30 2.51 3.45
N TYR A 69 -18.46 3.17 3.42
CA TYR A 69 -19.48 2.93 2.40
C TYR A 69 -19.01 3.35 0.99
N GLY A 70 -18.33 4.49 0.87
CA GLY A 70 -17.77 4.94 -0.41
C GLY A 70 -16.65 4.04 -0.93
N MET A 71 -15.82 3.49 -0.04
CA MET A 71 -14.83 2.48 -0.41
C MET A 71 -15.50 1.16 -0.82
N ALA A 72 -16.49 0.70 -0.05
CA ALA A 72 -17.20 -0.55 -0.31
C ALA A 72 -17.86 -0.56 -1.69
N GLU A 73 -18.39 0.58 -2.15
CA GLU A 73 -18.97 0.74 -3.48
C GLU A 73 -17.99 0.34 -4.60
N ALA A 74 -16.71 0.67 -4.45
CA ALA A 74 -15.70 0.25 -5.41
C ALA A 74 -15.29 -1.21 -5.22
N PHE A 75 -15.00 -1.63 -3.99
CA PHE A 75 -14.52 -2.98 -3.72
C PHE A 75 -15.52 -4.08 -4.04
N ALA A 76 -16.84 -3.82 -3.91
CA ALA A 76 -17.90 -4.73 -4.36
C ALA A 76 -17.91 -4.93 -5.89
N ASN A 77 -17.30 -4.01 -6.64
CA ASN A 77 -17.29 -4.02 -8.09
C ASN A 77 -15.93 -4.34 -8.70
N ILE A 78 -14.95 -4.76 -7.90
CA ILE A 78 -13.67 -5.29 -8.38
C ILE A 78 -13.79 -6.81 -8.49
N ASP A 79 -13.21 -7.38 -9.54
CA ASP A 79 -13.09 -8.83 -9.68
C ASP A 79 -11.90 -9.32 -8.83
N PRO A 80 -12.14 -10.07 -7.73
CA PRO A 80 -11.06 -10.51 -6.84
C PRO A 80 -10.10 -11.50 -7.51
N ASP A 81 -10.53 -12.22 -8.53
CA ASP A 81 -9.69 -13.17 -9.27
C ASP A 81 -8.95 -12.54 -10.44
N GLY A 82 -9.35 -11.34 -10.84
CA GLY A 82 -8.84 -10.63 -12.02
C GLY A 82 -7.47 -9.95 -11.80
N TYR A 83 -7.02 -9.79 -10.57
CA TYR A 83 -5.84 -9.00 -10.26
C TYR A 83 -4.89 -9.71 -9.30
N ARG A 84 -3.58 -9.48 -9.50
CA ARG A 84 -2.50 -9.97 -8.63
C ARG A 84 -1.62 -8.82 -8.10
N GLN A 85 -1.88 -7.60 -8.56
CA GLN A 85 -1.18 -6.39 -8.15
C GLN A 85 -2.18 -5.28 -7.89
N ALA A 86 -2.08 -4.64 -6.73
CA ALA A 86 -2.76 -3.39 -6.41
C ALA A 86 -1.72 -2.27 -6.28
N ILE A 87 -2.03 -1.11 -6.83
CA ILE A 87 -1.21 0.09 -6.73
C ILE A 87 -2.06 1.16 -6.08
N ILE A 88 -1.58 1.74 -4.98
CA ILE A 88 -2.25 2.86 -4.32
C ILE A 88 -1.40 4.11 -4.45
N LEU A 89 -1.99 5.16 -4.96
CA LEU A 89 -1.42 6.50 -5.02
C LEU A 89 -2.23 7.42 -4.10
N ALA A 90 -1.56 8.11 -3.17
CA ALA A 90 -2.22 9.01 -2.24
C ALA A 90 -1.44 10.32 -2.05
N PRO A 91 -2.11 11.41 -1.63
CA PRO A 91 -1.40 12.60 -1.19
C PRO A 91 -0.68 12.34 0.13
N SER A 92 0.28 13.16 0.48
CA SER A 92 0.89 13.18 1.81
C SER A 92 0.23 14.24 2.69
N HIS A 93 -0.25 13.84 3.88
CA HIS A 93 -0.84 14.75 4.87
C HIS A 93 0.14 15.15 5.97
N TYR A 94 1.18 14.36 6.20
CA TYR A 94 2.08 14.53 7.35
C TYR A 94 3.51 14.89 6.97
N THR A 95 3.90 14.64 5.73
CA THR A 95 5.29 14.88 5.27
C THR A 95 5.29 15.82 4.08
N ALA A 96 6.12 16.85 4.13
CA ALA A 96 6.41 17.67 2.95
C ALA A 96 7.22 16.86 1.95
N LEU A 97 6.67 16.63 0.78
CA LEU A 97 7.30 15.86 -0.29
C LEU A 97 8.04 16.77 -1.25
N ALA A 98 9.19 16.31 -1.75
CA ALA A 98 9.87 16.98 -2.84
C ALA A 98 8.97 16.99 -4.08
N PRO A 99 8.79 18.13 -4.77
CA PRO A 99 7.95 18.22 -5.96
C PRO A 99 8.55 17.37 -7.10
N ASP A 100 7.69 16.99 -8.03
CA ASP A 100 8.03 16.26 -9.26
C ASP A 100 8.65 14.87 -9.06
N LEU A 101 8.66 14.36 -7.82
CA LEU A 101 9.11 13.02 -7.47
C LEU A 101 7.93 12.15 -7.04
N LEU A 102 7.90 10.90 -7.45
CA LEU A 102 7.02 9.89 -6.87
C LEU A 102 7.74 9.27 -5.65
N HIS A 103 7.15 9.40 -4.47
CA HIS A 103 7.71 8.89 -3.22
C HIS A 103 7.18 7.48 -2.98
N VAL A 104 8.03 6.47 -3.20
CA VAL A 104 7.64 5.06 -3.23
C VAL A 104 8.15 4.29 -2.02
N GLU A 105 7.49 3.19 -1.72
CA GLU A 105 7.92 2.26 -0.69
C GLU A 105 8.61 1.02 -1.28
N ASN A 106 9.23 0.22 -0.39
CA ASN A 106 9.79 -1.08 -0.71
C ASN A 106 9.59 -2.09 0.44
N PHE A 107 8.41 -2.05 1.07
CA PHE A 107 8.05 -3.01 2.11
C PHE A 107 7.78 -4.41 1.52
N ASP A 108 8.13 -5.43 2.30
CA ASP A 108 7.86 -6.82 1.95
C ASP A 108 6.47 -7.26 2.41
N LEU A 109 5.96 -6.62 3.49
CA LEU A 109 4.65 -6.88 4.06
C LEU A 109 3.98 -5.59 4.55
N HIS A 110 2.65 -5.54 4.44
CA HIS A 110 1.80 -4.49 5.02
C HIS A 110 0.86 -5.12 6.04
N GLU A 111 0.93 -4.70 7.28
CA GLU A 111 0.12 -5.26 8.36
C GLU A 111 -1.33 -4.78 8.31
N THR A 112 -2.25 -5.67 8.63
CA THR A 112 -3.64 -5.35 8.96
C THR A 112 -4.12 -6.24 10.10
N PRO A 113 -5.18 -5.85 10.84
CA PRO A 113 -5.80 -6.75 11.81
C PRO A 113 -6.34 -8.06 11.19
N LEU A 114 -6.58 -8.09 9.88
CA LEU A 114 -7.04 -9.29 9.16
C LEU A 114 -5.89 -10.19 8.68
N GLY A 115 -4.67 -9.87 9.00
CA GLY A 115 -3.44 -10.50 8.53
C GLY A 115 -2.69 -9.64 7.52
N PRO A 116 -1.45 -9.97 7.22
CA PRO A 116 -0.60 -9.17 6.33
C PRO A 116 -1.04 -9.25 4.86
N ILE A 117 -0.72 -8.20 4.10
CA ILE A 117 -0.78 -8.17 2.64
C ILE A 117 0.65 -8.24 2.13
N PRO A 118 1.00 -9.13 1.20
CA PRO A 118 2.32 -9.15 0.59
C PRO A 118 2.63 -7.84 -0.14
N GLY A 119 3.79 -7.26 0.12
CA GLY A 119 4.32 -6.14 -0.65
C GLY A 119 4.94 -6.58 -1.97
N ASN A 120 5.30 -5.61 -2.79
CA ASN A 120 6.05 -5.83 -4.02
C ASN A 120 7.21 -4.82 -4.12
N PRO A 121 8.27 -5.00 -3.31
CA PRO A 121 9.36 -4.02 -3.17
C PRO A 121 10.11 -3.76 -4.48
N GLU A 122 10.06 -4.69 -5.43
CA GLU A 122 10.73 -4.56 -6.72
C GLU A 122 9.87 -3.84 -7.78
N PHE A 123 8.58 -3.61 -7.48
CA PHE A 123 7.64 -3.06 -8.47
C PHE A 123 8.10 -1.73 -9.06
N TRP A 124 8.62 -0.84 -8.22
CA TRP A 124 9.07 0.47 -8.65
C TRP A 124 10.42 0.44 -9.37
N GLY A 125 11.13 -0.69 -9.28
CA GLY A 125 12.46 -0.87 -9.86
C GLY A 125 13.54 -0.01 -9.16
N PRO A 126 14.76 -0.02 -9.67
CA PRO A 126 15.81 0.88 -9.20
C PRO A 126 15.43 2.32 -9.53
N ALA A 127 15.78 3.25 -8.63
CA ALA A 127 15.56 4.69 -8.87
C ALA A 127 16.07 5.06 -10.27
N PRO A 128 15.24 5.67 -11.12
CA PRO A 128 15.63 5.92 -12.52
C PRO A 128 16.84 6.84 -12.58
N SER A 129 17.78 6.51 -13.44
CA SER A 129 18.89 7.38 -13.78
C SER A 129 18.35 8.73 -14.28
N ARG A 130 19.09 9.81 -14.01
CA ARG A 130 18.76 11.19 -14.47
C ARG A 130 18.29 11.19 -15.93
N GLY A 131 17.04 11.65 -16.14
CA GLY A 131 16.44 11.74 -17.47
C GLY A 131 15.21 10.87 -17.71
N ALA A 132 14.80 10.01 -16.76
CA ALA A 132 13.53 9.33 -16.82
C ALA A 132 12.34 10.29 -16.64
N ALA A 133 11.23 10.00 -17.27
CA ALA A 133 10.05 10.89 -17.34
C ALA A 133 9.42 11.26 -15.99
N ARG A 134 9.68 10.48 -14.93
CA ARG A 134 9.36 10.80 -13.52
C ARG A 134 10.32 10.07 -12.59
N PRO A 135 11.19 10.79 -11.90
CA PRO A 135 12.08 10.20 -10.92
C PRO A 135 11.27 9.70 -9.72
N ILE A 136 11.63 8.52 -9.22
CA ILE A 136 11.11 7.96 -7.97
C ILE A 136 12.15 8.15 -6.86
N THR A 137 11.69 8.23 -5.61
CA THR A 137 12.55 8.26 -4.43
C THR A 137 12.01 7.34 -3.34
N PRO A 138 12.84 6.51 -2.70
CA PRO A 138 12.42 5.71 -1.56
C PRO A 138 11.93 6.60 -0.41
N ALA A 139 10.82 6.25 0.21
CA ALA A 139 10.17 7.06 1.24
C ALA A 139 9.39 6.23 2.28
N ASN A 140 9.89 5.06 2.68
CA ASN A 140 9.20 4.16 3.62
C ASN A 140 8.67 4.89 4.86
N GLY A 141 9.47 5.72 5.51
CA GLY A 141 9.04 6.44 6.71
C GLY A 141 7.86 7.41 6.46
N SER A 142 7.78 8.02 5.27
CA SER A 142 6.65 8.88 4.91
C SER A 142 5.41 8.06 4.56
N VAL A 143 5.59 6.94 3.85
CA VAL A 143 4.52 6.01 3.48
C VAL A 143 3.87 5.41 4.72
N GLU A 144 4.67 4.87 5.64
CA GLU A 144 4.22 4.27 6.89
C GLU A 144 3.46 5.25 7.83
N MET A 145 3.70 6.54 7.69
CA MET A 145 3.01 7.58 8.47
C MET A 145 1.75 8.11 7.79
N GLU A 146 1.38 7.59 6.62
CA GLU A 146 0.29 8.16 5.82
C GLU A 146 -0.99 7.31 5.86
N HIS A 147 -2.00 7.83 6.56
CA HIS A 147 -3.30 7.17 6.69
C HIS A 147 -4.02 6.96 5.36
N ALA A 148 -3.83 7.88 4.41
CA ALA A 148 -4.49 7.81 3.11
C ALA A 148 -4.08 6.59 2.26
N LEU A 149 -2.99 5.92 2.63
CA LEU A 149 -2.57 4.64 2.06
C LEU A 149 -3.12 3.47 2.87
N GLU A 150 -2.92 3.46 4.19
CA GLU A 150 -3.27 2.35 5.07
C GLU A 150 -4.78 2.06 5.13
N LEU A 151 -5.64 3.08 4.99
CA LEU A 151 -7.09 2.92 5.07
C LEU A 151 -7.69 1.98 4.01
N PHE A 152 -6.97 1.69 2.93
CA PHE A 152 -7.38 0.72 1.91
C PHE A 152 -7.03 -0.72 2.28
N PHE A 153 -6.06 -0.95 3.16
CA PHE A 153 -5.57 -2.28 3.50
C PHE A 153 -6.66 -3.22 4.03
N PRO A 154 -7.57 -2.80 4.92
CA PRO A 154 -8.68 -3.64 5.37
C PRO A 154 -9.53 -4.20 4.23
N PHE A 155 -9.92 -3.36 3.28
CA PHE A 155 -10.70 -3.77 2.12
C PHE A 155 -9.91 -4.66 1.18
N LEU A 156 -8.65 -4.34 0.90
CA LEU A 156 -7.77 -5.16 0.07
C LEU A 156 -7.60 -6.57 0.67
N ARG A 157 -7.26 -6.65 1.96
CA ARG A 157 -7.10 -7.93 2.63
C ARG A 157 -8.39 -8.74 2.68
N HIS A 158 -9.53 -8.08 2.88
CA HIS A 158 -10.84 -8.73 2.89
C HIS A 158 -11.22 -9.28 1.51
N THR A 159 -10.99 -8.49 0.45
CA THR A 159 -11.41 -8.83 -0.92
C THR A 159 -10.49 -9.84 -1.59
N PHE A 160 -9.18 -9.70 -1.44
CA PHE A 160 -8.19 -10.49 -2.19
C PHE A 160 -7.45 -11.54 -1.34
N GLY A 161 -7.59 -11.49 -0.02
CA GLY A 161 -6.79 -12.34 0.87
C GLY A 161 -5.29 -12.08 0.70
N GLU A 162 -4.53 -13.12 0.38
CA GLU A 162 -3.08 -13.05 0.10
C GLU A 162 -2.77 -13.08 -1.41
N ALA A 163 -3.80 -13.09 -2.25
CA ALA A 163 -3.62 -13.25 -3.69
C ALA A 163 -3.08 -11.99 -4.39
N VAL A 164 -3.22 -10.82 -3.77
CA VAL A 164 -2.75 -9.54 -4.31
C VAL A 164 -1.45 -9.11 -3.63
N ARG A 165 -0.52 -8.57 -4.42
CA ARG A 165 0.66 -7.84 -3.92
C ARG A 165 0.39 -6.35 -3.98
N LEU A 166 0.96 -5.60 -3.04
CA LEU A 166 0.68 -4.18 -2.87
C LEU A 166 1.93 -3.34 -3.19
N SER A 167 1.73 -2.22 -3.85
CA SER A 167 2.75 -1.19 -4.06
C SER A 167 2.17 0.18 -3.80
N LEU A 168 2.84 0.96 -2.98
CA LEU A 168 2.37 2.25 -2.50
C LEU A 168 3.24 3.38 -2.99
N ALA A 169 2.62 4.51 -3.28
CA ALA A 169 3.36 5.74 -3.52
C ALA A 169 2.60 6.98 -3.04
N LEU A 170 3.35 7.94 -2.54
CA LEU A 170 2.86 9.28 -2.24
C LEU A 170 3.13 10.22 -3.41
N VAL A 171 2.09 10.95 -3.77
CA VAL A 171 2.13 11.93 -4.85
C VAL A 171 2.27 13.32 -4.22
N PRO A 172 3.31 14.10 -4.56
CA PRO A 172 3.43 15.47 -4.09
C PRO A 172 2.32 16.35 -4.66
N PRO A 173 2.03 17.50 -4.04
CA PRO A 173 1.20 18.52 -4.66
C PRO A 173 1.72 18.85 -6.07
N LEU A 174 0.82 18.94 -7.03
CA LEU A 174 1.21 19.44 -8.35
C LEU A 174 1.70 20.89 -8.18
N SER A 175 2.94 21.16 -8.64
CA SER A 175 3.37 22.55 -8.82
C SER A 175 2.36 23.21 -9.76
N SER A 176 1.86 24.40 -9.41
CA SER A 176 1.06 25.19 -10.33
C SER A 176 1.82 25.28 -11.64
N MET A 177 1.24 24.78 -12.71
CA MET A 177 1.78 25.03 -14.05
C MET A 177 1.47 26.52 -14.32
N ASP A 178 2.48 27.38 -14.05
CA ASP A 178 2.49 28.77 -14.48
C ASP A 178 2.74 28.84 -16.00
#